data_9aea5f9585ee05194b0d39148717fee9
#
_entry.id   9aea5f9585ee05194b0d39148717fee9
#
_cell.length_a   1.000
_cell.length_b   1.000
_cell.length_c   1.000
_cell.angle_alpha   90.00
_cell.angle_beta   90.00
_cell.angle_gamma   90.00
#
_symmetry.space_group_name_H-M   'P 1'
#
loop_
_entity.id
_entity.type
_entity.pdbx_description
1 polymer ?
#
loop_
_entity_poly.entity_id
_entity_poly.type
_entity_poly.pdbx_seq_one_letter_code
_entity_poly.pdbx_strand_id
1 'polypeptide(L)'
;KIANDIRMLASGPRSGIGELVIPANEPGSSIMPGKVNPTQCEALTMVCAQIMGNDVAISFGGAQGHYELNVFKPMMAKNLIESATILADATLSFNEHCAKGIEPNHANIEKLLNNSLMLVTALNTKIGYYKAAEIANTAHKNGTTLKEEAINLGYVTAEEYDLWVDPKKMI
;
A
#
# COMPACT_ATOMS: atom_id res chain seq x y z
N LYS A 1 5.97 4.94 -5.92
CA LYS A 1 5.42 4.70 -4.57
C LYS A 1 3.94 4.30 -4.66
N ILE A 2 3.06 5.11 -5.23
CA ILE A 2 1.60 4.85 -5.30
C ILE A 2 1.31 3.48 -5.95
N ALA A 3 1.88 3.21 -7.12
CA ALA A 3 1.67 1.93 -7.82
C ALA A 3 2.16 0.72 -7.00
N ASN A 4 3.30 0.84 -6.30
CA ASN A 4 3.80 -0.21 -5.43
C ASN A 4 2.88 -0.46 -4.23
N ASP A 5 2.32 0.59 -3.62
CA ASP A 5 1.41 0.46 -2.49
C ASP A 5 0.10 -0.21 -2.91
N ILE A 6 -0.49 0.24 -4.03
CA ILE A 6 -1.71 -0.38 -4.58
C ILE A 6 -1.48 -1.86 -4.85
N ARG A 7 -0.36 -2.22 -5.50
CA ARG A 7 0.01 -3.60 -5.77
C ARG A 7 0.14 -4.44 -4.50
N MET A 8 0.77 -3.88 -3.48
CA MET A 8 0.97 -4.56 -2.19
C MET A 8 -0.35 -4.75 -1.44
N LEU A 9 -1.18 -3.70 -1.37
CA LEU A 9 -2.48 -3.77 -0.71
C LEU A 9 -3.47 -4.68 -1.43
N ALA A 10 -3.33 -4.87 -2.75
CA ALA A 10 -4.12 -5.81 -3.55
C ALA A 10 -3.54 -7.23 -3.60
N SER A 11 -2.45 -7.52 -2.87
CA SER A 11 -1.81 -8.84 -2.89
C SER A 11 -2.72 -9.93 -2.36
N GLY A 12 -2.74 -11.07 -3.06
CA GLY A 12 -3.58 -12.23 -2.76
C GLY A 12 -3.80 -13.08 -4.01
N PRO A 13 -4.97 -13.70 -4.18
CA PRO A 13 -6.05 -13.85 -3.21
C PRO A 13 -5.67 -14.80 -2.05
N ARG A 14 -6.30 -14.69 -0.91
CA ARG A 14 -6.12 -15.50 0.32
C ARG A 14 -4.76 -15.40 1.01
N SER A 15 -3.64 -15.34 0.28
CA SER A 15 -2.28 -15.20 0.82
C SER A 15 -1.68 -13.87 0.41
N GLY A 16 -1.92 -12.84 1.19
CA GLY A 16 -1.50 -11.46 0.96
C GLY A 16 -2.27 -10.50 1.85
N ILE A 17 -2.08 -9.20 1.67
CA ILE A 17 -2.80 -8.18 2.44
C ILE A 17 -4.27 -8.14 2.02
N GLY A 18 -4.54 -8.03 0.71
CA GLY A 18 -5.89 -8.16 0.16
C GLY A 18 -6.91 -7.13 0.66
N GLU A 19 -6.48 -5.93 1.03
CA GLU A 19 -7.38 -4.84 1.42
C GLU A 19 -8.02 -4.13 0.23
N LEU A 20 -7.35 -4.18 -0.93
CA LEU A 20 -7.86 -3.65 -2.18
C LEU A 20 -8.16 -4.77 -3.17
N VAL A 21 -9.19 -4.55 -3.98
CA VAL A 21 -9.48 -5.33 -5.19
C VAL A 21 -9.17 -4.43 -6.39
N ILE A 22 -8.35 -4.93 -7.31
CA ILE A 22 -8.01 -4.22 -8.55
C ILE A 22 -8.59 -4.97 -9.75
N PRO A 23 -8.85 -4.28 -10.88
CA PRO A 23 -9.36 -4.91 -12.08
C PRO A 23 -8.44 -6.04 -12.60
N ALA A 24 -9.04 -7.15 -12.99
CA ALA A 24 -8.35 -8.22 -13.69
C ALA A 24 -8.41 -7.92 -15.21
N ASN A 25 -7.34 -7.37 -15.76
CA ASN A 25 -7.30 -6.93 -17.16
C ASN A 25 -7.00 -8.07 -18.14
N GLU A 26 -6.34 -9.13 -17.63
CA GLU A 26 -5.91 -10.27 -18.43
C GLU A 26 -5.80 -11.56 -17.58
N PRO A 27 -5.76 -12.74 -18.21
CA PRO A 27 -5.41 -13.98 -17.51
C PRO A 27 -4.03 -13.87 -16.86
N GLY A 28 -3.93 -14.12 -15.56
CA GLY A 28 -2.71 -13.92 -14.81
C GLY A 28 -1.56 -14.88 -15.17
N SER A 29 -1.87 -16.06 -15.73
CA SER A 29 -0.89 -17.07 -16.11
C SER A 29 -1.56 -18.19 -16.90
N SER A 30 -0.83 -18.76 -17.87
CA SER A 30 -1.27 -19.95 -18.63
C SER A 30 -1.20 -21.25 -17.79
N ILE A 31 -0.43 -21.25 -16.70
CA ILE A 31 -0.18 -22.44 -15.88
C ILE A 31 -0.76 -22.35 -14.46
N MET A 32 -1.23 -21.18 -14.04
CA MET A 32 -1.79 -20.96 -12.70
C MET A 32 -3.22 -20.39 -12.81
N PRO A 33 -4.25 -21.25 -12.88
CA PRO A 33 -5.63 -20.81 -12.94
C PRO A 33 -6.01 -19.90 -11.74
N GLY A 34 -6.74 -18.82 -12.02
CA GLY A 34 -7.18 -17.88 -10.98
C GLY A 34 -6.12 -16.90 -10.48
N LYS A 35 -4.90 -16.93 -11.05
CA LYS A 35 -3.90 -15.90 -10.77
C LYS A 35 -4.31 -14.58 -11.40
N VAL A 36 -4.26 -13.49 -10.65
CA VAL A 36 -4.42 -12.12 -11.12
C VAL A 36 -3.10 -11.38 -10.95
N ASN A 37 -2.58 -10.80 -12.03
CA ASN A 37 -1.36 -9.99 -11.99
C ASN A 37 -1.73 -8.50 -11.88
N PRO A 38 -1.01 -7.71 -11.07
CA PRO A 38 -1.18 -6.26 -11.01
C PRO A 38 -0.43 -5.54 -12.14
N THR A 39 -0.69 -5.93 -13.40
CA THR A 39 0.11 -5.56 -14.58
C THR A 39 0.20 -4.06 -14.80
N GLN A 40 -0.87 -3.31 -14.52
CA GLN A 40 -0.83 -1.85 -14.63
C GLN A 40 0.11 -1.22 -13.60
N CYS A 41 0.15 -1.76 -12.38
CA CYS A 41 1.11 -1.33 -11.36
C CYS A 41 2.55 -1.68 -11.77
N GLU A 42 2.74 -2.87 -12.34
CA GLU A 42 4.05 -3.33 -12.83
C GLU A 42 4.55 -2.47 -13.98
N ALA A 43 3.70 -2.17 -14.95
CA ALA A 43 4.03 -1.30 -16.07
C ALA A 43 4.44 0.10 -15.59
N LEU A 44 3.64 0.72 -14.72
CA LEU A 44 3.94 2.06 -14.20
C LEU A 44 5.24 2.09 -13.39
N THR A 45 5.54 1.05 -12.61
CA THR A 45 6.81 0.97 -11.87
C THR A 45 8.01 0.78 -12.78
N MET A 46 7.88 0.01 -13.87
CA MET A 46 8.93 -0.13 -14.89
C MET A 46 9.20 1.20 -15.62
N VAL A 47 8.15 1.93 -15.98
CA VAL A 47 8.26 3.28 -16.57
C VAL A 47 8.99 4.23 -15.62
N CYS A 48 8.63 4.22 -14.32
CA CYS A 48 9.34 5.04 -13.33
C CYS A 48 10.84 4.69 -13.24
N ALA A 49 11.20 3.42 -13.31
CA ALA A 49 12.60 3.00 -13.29
C ALA A 49 13.34 3.48 -14.54
N GLN A 50 12.72 3.41 -15.73
CA GLN A 50 13.29 3.93 -16.97
C GLN A 50 13.53 5.44 -16.89
N ILE A 51 12.56 6.20 -16.37
CA ILE A 51 12.68 7.66 -16.20
C ILE A 51 13.84 8.02 -15.27
N MET A 52 13.99 7.29 -14.15
CA MET A 52 15.14 7.49 -13.24
C MET A 52 16.47 7.24 -13.97
N GLY A 53 16.55 6.24 -14.83
CA GLY A 53 17.73 5.99 -15.67
C GLY A 53 17.99 7.12 -16.68
N ASN A 54 16.95 7.64 -17.31
CA ASN A 54 17.02 8.77 -18.21
C ASN A 54 17.49 10.06 -17.49
N ASP A 55 17.02 10.28 -16.25
CA ASP A 55 17.45 11.42 -15.42
C ASP A 55 18.93 11.36 -15.08
N VAL A 56 19.46 10.19 -14.77
CA VAL A 56 20.90 9.98 -14.56
C VAL A 56 21.69 10.34 -15.82
N ALA A 57 21.22 9.90 -17.00
CA ALA A 57 21.86 10.23 -18.27
C ALA A 57 21.82 11.73 -18.56
N ILE A 58 20.70 12.40 -18.28
CA ILE A 58 20.54 13.87 -18.41
C ILE A 58 21.50 14.59 -17.46
N SER A 59 21.58 14.18 -16.21
CA SER A 59 22.44 14.77 -15.19
C SER A 59 23.92 14.63 -15.56
N PHE A 60 24.32 13.45 -16.03
CA PHE A 60 25.67 13.25 -16.55
C PHE A 60 25.97 14.14 -17.77
N GLY A 61 25.06 14.19 -18.73
CA GLY A 61 25.17 15.06 -19.91
C GLY A 61 25.25 16.54 -19.55
N GLY A 62 24.47 16.98 -18.56
CA GLY A 62 24.46 18.34 -18.07
C GLY A 62 25.80 18.79 -17.45
N ALA A 63 26.53 17.84 -16.85
CA ALA A 63 27.85 18.08 -16.27
C ALA A 63 28.97 18.18 -17.30
N GLN A 64 28.70 17.88 -18.59
CA GLN A 64 29.68 17.94 -19.68
C GLN A 64 29.56 19.26 -20.42
N GLY A 65 30.62 20.01 -20.50
CA GLY A 65 30.65 21.25 -21.26
C GLY A 65 32.06 21.82 -21.33
N HIS A 66 32.41 22.37 -22.47
CA HIS A 66 33.69 23.00 -22.69
C HIS A 66 33.50 24.28 -23.50
N TYR A 67 34.12 25.35 -23.08
CA TYR A 67 34.15 26.64 -23.81
C TYR A 67 32.73 27.11 -24.19
N GLU A 68 31.81 27.17 -23.20
CA GLU A 68 30.40 27.63 -23.31
C GLU A 68 29.52 26.78 -24.25
N LEU A 69 29.97 25.57 -24.62
CA LEU A 69 29.21 24.64 -25.44
C LEU A 69 29.07 23.29 -24.73
N ASN A 70 27.81 22.80 -24.63
CA ASN A 70 27.51 21.45 -24.24
C ASN A 70 26.95 20.69 -25.46
N VAL A 71 27.66 19.68 -25.93
CA VAL A 71 27.30 18.88 -27.12
C VAL A 71 26.31 17.74 -26.80
N PHE A 72 25.99 17.50 -25.53
CA PHE A 72 25.07 16.44 -25.09
C PHE A 72 23.58 16.83 -25.20
N LYS A 73 23.27 18.06 -25.61
CA LYS A 73 21.88 18.56 -25.71
C LYS A 73 20.90 17.63 -26.45
N PRO A 74 21.27 17.02 -27.61
CA PRO A 74 20.34 16.12 -28.30
C PRO A 74 19.96 14.90 -27.47
N MET A 75 20.91 14.30 -26.75
CA MET A 75 20.66 13.17 -25.85
C MET A 75 19.81 13.60 -24.65
N MET A 76 20.11 14.73 -24.02
CA MET A 76 19.30 15.25 -22.91
C MET A 76 17.87 15.56 -23.36
N ALA A 77 17.70 16.22 -24.52
CA ALA A 77 16.37 16.52 -25.07
C ALA A 77 15.58 15.24 -25.38
N LYS A 78 16.22 14.24 -26.00
CA LYS A 78 15.59 12.93 -26.25
C LYS A 78 15.09 12.29 -24.95
N ASN A 79 15.97 12.17 -23.97
CA ASN A 79 15.62 11.50 -22.70
C ASN A 79 14.54 12.24 -21.93
N LEU A 80 14.53 13.56 -21.95
CA LEU A 80 13.49 14.38 -21.29
C LEU A 80 12.13 14.17 -21.96
N ILE A 81 12.07 14.32 -23.30
CA ILE A 81 10.82 14.17 -24.06
C ILE A 81 10.28 12.73 -23.93
N GLU A 82 11.13 11.74 -24.09
CA GLU A 82 10.76 10.32 -23.93
C GLU A 82 10.20 10.06 -22.52
N SER A 83 10.87 10.56 -21.47
CA SER A 83 10.41 10.40 -20.09
C SER A 83 9.03 11.02 -19.87
N ALA A 84 8.79 12.22 -20.38
CA ALA A 84 7.50 12.87 -20.28
C ALA A 84 6.40 12.09 -21.02
N THR A 85 6.71 11.60 -22.22
CA THR A 85 5.76 10.85 -23.06
C THR A 85 5.38 9.52 -22.39
N ILE A 86 6.36 8.68 -22.04
CA ILE A 86 6.07 7.37 -21.45
C ILE A 86 5.40 7.48 -20.07
N LEU A 87 5.71 8.52 -19.29
CA LEU A 87 5.03 8.76 -18.01
C LEU A 87 3.56 9.15 -18.21
N ALA A 88 3.29 10.04 -19.18
CA ALA A 88 1.92 10.44 -19.50
C ALA A 88 1.09 9.23 -19.97
N ASP A 89 1.60 8.46 -20.93
CA ASP A 89 0.91 7.29 -21.47
C ASP A 89 0.66 6.22 -20.38
N ALA A 90 1.68 5.91 -19.56
CA ALA A 90 1.55 4.94 -18.48
C ALA A 90 0.57 5.42 -17.39
N THR A 91 0.54 6.71 -17.08
CA THR A 91 -0.39 7.25 -16.08
C THR A 91 -1.83 7.22 -16.59
N LEU A 92 -2.07 7.54 -17.85
CA LEU A 92 -3.39 7.43 -18.48
C LEU A 92 -3.88 5.98 -18.51
N SER A 93 -3.01 5.04 -18.92
CA SER A 93 -3.31 3.61 -18.90
C SER A 93 -3.61 3.11 -17.50
N PHE A 94 -2.78 3.48 -16.52
CA PHE A 94 -2.99 3.11 -15.12
C PHE A 94 -4.31 3.63 -14.56
N ASN A 95 -4.66 4.89 -14.89
CA ASN A 95 -5.94 5.45 -14.45
C ASN A 95 -7.12 4.69 -15.06
N GLU A 96 -7.10 4.40 -16.34
CA GLU A 96 -8.21 3.76 -17.05
C GLU A 96 -8.38 2.29 -16.66
N HIS A 97 -7.28 1.55 -16.54
CA HIS A 97 -7.31 0.09 -16.38
C HIS A 97 -7.00 -0.39 -14.95
N CYS A 98 -6.71 0.52 -14.01
CA CYS A 98 -6.48 0.18 -12.61
C CYS A 98 -7.22 1.13 -11.67
N ALA A 99 -6.84 2.42 -11.62
CA ALA A 99 -7.27 3.32 -10.56
C ALA A 99 -8.78 3.51 -10.48
N LYS A 100 -9.46 3.65 -11.61
CA LYS A 100 -10.93 3.79 -11.68
C LYS A 100 -11.71 2.57 -11.19
N GLY A 101 -11.09 1.41 -11.19
CA GLY A 101 -11.72 0.15 -10.81
C GLY A 101 -11.23 -0.41 -9.48
N ILE A 102 -10.52 0.37 -8.68
CA ILE A 102 -10.12 -0.04 -7.33
C ILE A 102 -11.34 -0.05 -6.42
N GLU A 103 -11.54 -1.17 -5.75
CA GLU A 103 -12.60 -1.34 -4.74
C GLU A 103 -12.00 -1.77 -3.40
N PRO A 104 -12.56 -1.32 -2.27
CA PRO A 104 -12.16 -1.81 -0.95
C PRO A 104 -12.69 -3.23 -0.71
N ASN A 105 -11.85 -4.12 -0.21
CA ASN A 105 -12.28 -5.42 0.29
C ASN A 105 -12.72 -5.26 1.76
N HIS A 106 -13.94 -4.80 1.96
CA HIS A 106 -14.48 -4.47 3.29
C HIS A 106 -14.34 -5.61 4.30
N ALA A 107 -14.61 -6.86 3.88
CA ALA A 107 -14.54 -8.02 4.78
C ALA A 107 -13.11 -8.25 5.29
N ASN A 108 -12.11 -8.11 4.42
CA ASN A 108 -10.72 -8.30 4.82
C ASN A 108 -10.17 -7.11 5.59
N ILE A 109 -10.56 -5.89 5.22
CA ILE A 109 -10.24 -4.66 5.98
C ILE A 109 -10.76 -4.78 7.41
N GLU A 110 -12.02 -5.16 7.60
CA GLU A 110 -12.63 -5.33 8.91
C GLU A 110 -11.90 -6.40 9.75
N LYS A 111 -11.59 -7.54 9.12
CA LYS A 111 -10.82 -8.60 9.77
C LYS A 111 -9.44 -8.12 10.23
N LEU A 112 -8.69 -7.43 9.37
CA LEU A 112 -7.35 -6.93 9.69
C LEU A 112 -7.40 -5.81 10.74
N LEU A 113 -8.39 -4.93 10.65
CA LEU A 113 -8.60 -3.86 11.63
C LEU A 113 -8.87 -4.44 13.02
N ASN A 114 -9.79 -5.39 13.13
CA ASN A 114 -10.14 -6.00 14.42
C ASN A 114 -9.00 -6.84 15.03
N ASN A 115 -8.05 -7.31 14.21
CA ASN A 115 -6.84 -7.98 14.66
C ASN A 115 -5.71 -7.02 15.04
N SER A 116 -5.86 -5.72 14.79
CA SER A 116 -4.83 -4.74 15.11
C SER A 116 -4.70 -4.51 16.61
N LEU A 117 -3.52 -4.74 17.16
CA LEU A 117 -3.22 -4.46 18.57
C LEU A 117 -3.21 -2.95 18.88
N MET A 118 -3.14 -2.08 17.86
CA MET A 118 -3.15 -0.62 18.03
C MET A 118 -4.49 -0.11 18.59
N LEU A 119 -5.57 -0.84 18.40
CA LEU A 119 -6.89 -0.48 18.93
C LEU A 119 -6.93 -0.43 20.46
N VAL A 120 -6.03 -1.11 21.15
CA VAL A 120 -5.91 -1.07 22.63
C VAL A 120 -5.69 0.34 23.15
N THR A 121 -5.13 1.24 22.35
CA THR A 121 -4.88 2.63 22.70
C THR A 121 -6.14 3.37 23.15
N ALA A 122 -7.30 3.02 22.59
CA ALA A 122 -8.60 3.57 23.00
C ALA A 122 -8.93 3.28 24.48
N LEU A 123 -8.42 2.20 25.04
CA LEU A 123 -8.64 1.81 26.43
C LEU A 123 -7.76 2.57 27.42
N ASN A 124 -6.68 3.22 27.00
CA ASN A 124 -5.74 3.91 27.88
C ASN A 124 -6.43 4.94 28.80
N THR A 125 -7.39 5.68 28.25
CA THR A 125 -8.12 6.72 29.00
C THR A 125 -9.18 6.16 29.96
N LYS A 126 -9.51 4.88 29.86
CA LYS A 126 -10.56 4.20 30.63
C LYS A 126 -9.99 3.33 31.75
N ILE A 127 -9.01 2.50 31.42
CA ILE A 127 -8.44 1.51 32.35
C ILE A 127 -6.98 1.76 32.70
N GLY A 128 -6.35 2.77 32.06
CA GLY A 128 -4.95 3.11 32.24
C GLY A 128 -4.01 2.30 31.35
N TYR A 129 -2.82 2.88 31.12
CA TYR A 129 -1.81 2.34 30.21
C TYR A 129 -1.37 0.90 30.53
N TYR A 130 -1.10 0.60 31.80
CA TYR A 130 -0.55 -0.71 32.19
C TYR A 130 -1.53 -1.86 31.93
N LYS A 131 -2.81 -1.68 32.22
CA LYS A 131 -3.85 -2.69 31.93
C LYS A 131 -4.06 -2.84 30.43
N ALA A 132 -4.06 -1.74 29.67
CA ALA A 132 -4.15 -1.79 28.22
C ALA A 132 -2.94 -2.52 27.59
N ALA A 133 -1.72 -2.25 28.11
CA ALA A 133 -0.52 -2.95 27.67
C ALA A 133 -0.57 -4.45 28.01
N GLU A 134 -1.10 -4.82 29.17
CA GLU A 134 -1.28 -6.23 29.55
C GLU A 134 -2.25 -6.94 28.61
N ILE A 135 -3.39 -6.31 28.25
CA ILE A 135 -4.33 -6.86 27.26
C ILE A 135 -3.62 -7.11 25.92
N ALA A 136 -2.90 -6.12 25.40
CA ALA A 136 -2.22 -6.24 24.11
C ALA A 136 -1.16 -7.34 24.11
N ASN A 137 -0.33 -7.40 25.17
CA ASN A 137 0.72 -8.40 25.29
C ASN A 137 0.14 -9.81 25.41
N THR A 138 -0.95 -9.97 26.19
CA THR A 138 -1.62 -11.26 26.37
C THR A 138 -2.28 -11.71 25.09
N ALA A 139 -2.99 -10.82 24.41
CA ALA A 139 -3.60 -11.09 23.10
C ALA A 139 -2.55 -11.54 22.07
N HIS A 140 -1.43 -10.83 22.00
CA HIS A 140 -0.33 -11.19 21.10
C HIS A 140 0.25 -12.56 21.42
N LYS A 141 0.51 -12.84 22.70
CA LYS A 141 1.08 -14.12 23.16
C LYS A 141 0.16 -15.30 22.91
N ASN A 142 -1.14 -15.11 23.12
CA ASN A 142 -2.14 -16.16 22.99
C ASN A 142 -2.70 -16.30 21.57
N GLY A 143 -2.44 -15.34 20.66
CA GLY A 143 -3.02 -15.29 19.32
C GLY A 143 -4.53 -15.03 19.33
N THR A 144 -5.02 -14.33 20.36
CA THR A 144 -6.41 -13.94 20.58
C THR A 144 -6.65 -12.48 20.20
N THR A 145 -7.91 -12.06 20.19
CA THR A 145 -8.26 -10.65 19.97
C THR A 145 -8.10 -9.82 21.25
N LEU A 146 -7.93 -8.50 21.08
CA LEU A 146 -7.92 -7.57 22.22
C LEU A 146 -9.22 -7.65 23.03
N LYS A 147 -10.37 -7.82 22.36
CA LYS A 147 -11.69 -7.91 23.01
C LYS A 147 -11.76 -9.14 23.91
N GLU A 148 -11.37 -10.31 23.40
CA GLU A 148 -11.34 -11.55 24.17
C GLU A 148 -10.47 -11.41 25.42
N GLU A 149 -9.26 -10.88 25.30
CA GLU A 149 -8.37 -10.77 26.45
C GLU A 149 -8.78 -9.66 27.44
N ALA A 150 -9.35 -8.57 26.95
CA ALA A 150 -9.87 -7.51 27.81
C ALA A 150 -11.00 -8.02 28.73
N ILE A 151 -11.85 -8.91 28.21
CA ILE A 151 -12.92 -9.58 28.96
C ILE A 151 -12.36 -10.66 29.87
N ASN A 152 -11.47 -11.52 29.37
CA ASN A 152 -10.86 -12.62 30.13
C ASN A 152 -10.07 -12.13 31.36
N LEU A 153 -9.38 -11.01 31.22
CA LEU A 153 -8.66 -10.36 32.31
C LEU A 153 -9.58 -9.57 33.28
N GLY A 154 -10.85 -9.46 32.95
CA GLY A 154 -11.84 -8.81 33.80
C GLY A 154 -11.69 -7.29 33.86
N TYR A 155 -11.06 -6.67 32.86
CA TYR A 155 -10.83 -5.22 32.85
C TYR A 155 -12.00 -4.43 32.24
N VAL A 156 -12.77 -5.05 31.36
CA VAL A 156 -13.95 -4.45 30.70
C VAL A 156 -15.01 -5.53 30.40
N THR A 157 -16.24 -5.11 30.26
CA THR A 157 -17.29 -5.96 29.68
C THR A 157 -17.27 -5.90 28.15
N ALA A 158 -18.00 -6.78 27.51
CA ALA A 158 -18.13 -6.75 26.05
C ALA A 158 -18.75 -5.43 25.55
N GLU A 159 -19.78 -4.95 26.26
CA GLU A 159 -20.46 -3.70 25.94
C GLU A 159 -19.56 -2.48 26.12
N GLU A 160 -18.77 -2.45 27.20
CA GLU A 160 -17.80 -1.39 27.45
C GLU A 160 -16.71 -1.37 26.38
N TYR A 161 -16.20 -2.55 25.98
CA TYR A 161 -15.22 -2.66 24.93
C TYR A 161 -15.74 -2.09 23.61
N ASP A 162 -16.93 -2.53 23.16
CA ASP A 162 -17.55 -2.07 21.91
C ASP A 162 -17.87 -0.56 21.92
N LEU A 163 -18.21 -0.01 23.08
CA LEU A 163 -18.46 1.42 23.24
C LEU A 163 -17.18 2.27 23.17
N TRP A 164 -16.08 1.77 23.76
CA TRP A 164 -14.85 2.56 23.93
C TRP A 164 -13.85 2.36 22.77
N VAL A 165 -13.81 1.16 22.19
CA VAL A 165 -12.91 0.82 21.08
C VAL A 165 -13.65 1.01 19.76
N ASP A 166 -13.78 2.27 19.36
CA ASP A 166 -14.36 2.64 18.06
C ASP A 166 -13.25 3.22 17.17
N PRO A 167 -12.79 2.49 16.15
CA PRO A 167 -11.72 2.97 15.26
C PRO A 167 -12.00 4.30 14.60
N LYS A 168 -13.28 4.63 14.36
CA LYS A 168 -13.69 5.91 13.76
C LYS A 168 -13.42 7.12 14.67
N LYS A 169 -13.29 6.89 15.96
CA LYS A 169 -12.97 7.94 16.95
C LYS A 169 -11.46 8.05 17.22
N MET A 170 -10.65 7.21 16.58
CA MET A 170 -9.19 7.19 16.76
C MET A 170 -8.45 7.95 15.65
N ILE A 171 -9.16 8.52 14.69
CA ILE A 171 -8.65 9.29 13.55
C ILE A 171 -9.20 10.71 13.58
#